data_2f8ada2c01f795d63c7dc7e819be608e
#
_entry.id   2f8ada2c01f795d63c7dc7e819be608e
#
_cell.length_a   1.000
_cell.length_b   1.000
_cell.length_c   1.000
_cell.angle_alpha   90.00
_cell.angle_beta   90.00
_cell.angle_gamma   90.00
#
_symmetry.space_group_name_H-M   'P 1'
#
loop_
_entity.id
_entity.type
_entity.pdbx_description
1 polymer ?
#
loop_
_entity_poly.entity_id
_entity_poly.type
_entity_poly.pdbx_seq_one_letter_code
_entity_poly.pdbx_strand_id
1 'polypeptide(L)'
;DAMVSIDADLQDDENVIVDMVRQVQEGKDIIYGVRKERKTDTFFKRFTAQAFYKLMQSVDKETVYNHADFRMMTNRTLKALMQYSERNLFLRAIVRQLGFREGFVYYDRKAREAGESKYPFTKMLSFSIDGITSFSVAPLRFITFLGLAMTLVAVIMIIFALVEYFQGKTIQGWTSM
;
A
#
# COMPACT_ATOMS: atom_id res chain seq x y z
N ASP A 1 3.10 10.03 -28.38
CA ASP A 1 4.23 10.13 -27.44
C ASP A 1 3.88 9.39 -26.16
N ALA A 2 4.85 8.61 -25.65
CA ALA A 2 4.74 7.87 -24.39
C ALA A 2 6.06 7.99 -23.60
N MET A 3 5.99 7.83 -22.28
CA MET A 3 7.13 7.82 -21.37
C MET A 3 7.26 6.44 -20.73
N VAL A 4 8.47 5.95 -20.64
CA VAL A 4 8.81 4.69 -19.92
C VAL A 4 9.55 5.04 -18.63
N SER A 5 9.13 4.44 -17.53
CA SER A 5 9.84 4.44 -16.25
C SER A 5 10.44 3.05 -16.05
N ILE A 6 11.74 2.95 -15.81
CA ILE A 6 12.48 1.70 -15.59
C ILE A 6 13.50 1.90 -14.48
N ASP A 7 13.73 0.88 -13.65
CA ASP A 7 14.75 0.91 -12.60
C ASP A 7 16.16 0.83 -13.21
N ALA A 8 17.08 1.65 -12.70
CA ALA A 8 18.47 1.71 -13.20
C ALA A 8 19.35 0.52 -12.74
N ASP A 9 18.77 -0.49 -12.06
CA ASP A 9 19.51 -1.66 -11.54
C ASP A 9 19.70 -2.80 -12.57
N LEU A 10 19.30 -2.55 -13.83
CA LEU A 10 19.42 -3.46 -14.97
C LEU A 10 18.78 -4.85 -14.78
N GLN A 11 17.86 -4.97 -13.83
CA GLN A 11 17.16 -6.23 -13.57
C GLN A 11 15.90 -6.41 -14.42
N ASP A 12 15.32 -5.32 -14.89
CA ASP A 12 14.14 -5.36 -15.75
C ASP A 12 14.57 -5.50 -17.21
N ASP A 13 13.80 -6.29 -17.99
CA ASP A 13 14.15 -6.59 -19.38
C ASP A 13 13.68 -5.45 -20.32
N GLU A 14 14.62 -4.71 -20.84
CA GLU A 14 14.34 -3.59 -21.76
C GLU A 14 13.64 -4.02 -23.07
N ASN A 15 13.78 -5.28 -23.50
CA ASN A 15 13.11 -5.76 -24.71
C ASN A 15 11.59 -5.75 -24.59
N VAL A 16 11.08 -5.77 -23.37
CA VAL A 16 9.64 -5.68 -23.03
C VAL A 16 9.03 -4.33 -23.47
N ILE A 17 9.86 -3.29 -23.63
CA ILE A 17 9.40 -1.97 -24.09
C ILE A 17 8.74 -2.06 -25.47
N VAL A 18 9.21 -2.94 -26.34
CA VAL A 18 8.64 -3.15 -27.68
C VAL A 18 7.19 -3.63 -27.59
N ASP A 19 6.92 -4.58 -26.67
CA ASP A 19 5.57 -5.09 -26.45
C ASP A 19 4.67 -4.05 -25.77
N MET A 20 5.24 -3.21 -24.88
CA MET A 20 4.52 -2.07 -24.30
C MET A 20 4.10 -1.07 -25.38
N VAL A 21 4.99 -0.73 -26.33
CA VAL A 21 4.66 0.17 -27.45
C VAL A 21 3.53 -0.40 -28.29
N ARG A 22 3.53 -1.71 -28.56
CA ARG A 22 2.46 -2.38 -29.31
C ARG A 22 1.11 -2.21 -28.60
N GLN A 23 1.06 -2.41 -27.27
CA GLN A 23 -0.17 -2.21 -26.49
C GLN A 23 -0.65 -0.76 -26.48
N VAL A 24 0.28 0.23 -26.50
CA VAL A 24 -0.10 1.64 -26.68
C VAL A 24 -0.77 1.86 -28.05
N GLN A 25 -0.25 1.25 -29.11
CA GLN A 25 -0.86 1.32 -30.45
C GLN A 25 -2.25 0.67 -30.52
N GLU A 26 -2.49 -0.34 -29.67
CA GLU A 26 -3.81 -0.97 -29.48
C GLU A 26 -4.78 -0.13 -28.63
N GLY A 27 -4.35 1.06 -28.20
CA GLY A 27 -5.21 2.01 -27.47
C GLY A 27 -5.19 1.86 -25.94
N LYS A 28 -4.17 1.19 -25.40
CA LYS A 28 -3.90 1.21 -23.95
C LYS A 28 -3.16 2.49 -23.59
N ASP A 29 -3.40 3.00 -22.39
CA ASP A 29 -2.84 4.27 -21.92
C ASP A 29 -1.73 4.09 -20.90
N ILE A 30 -1.84 3.03 -20.09
CA ILE A 30 -0.87 2.66 -19.04
C ILE A 30 -0.54 1.19 -19.22
N ILE A 31 0.75 0.85 -19.38
CA ILE A 31 1.20 -0.53 -19.51
C ILE A 31 2.18 -0.83 -18.39
N TYR A 32 1.87 -1.85 -17.60
CA TYR A 32 2.71 -2.29 -16.49
C TYR A 32 3.59 -3.46 -16.92
N GLY A 33 4.87 -3.39 -16.59
CA GLY A 33 5.76 -4.53 -16.56
C GLY A 33 5.50 -5.35 -15.29
N VAL A 34 5.05 -6.58 -15.45
CA VAL A 34 4.75 -7.49 -14.35
C VAL A 34 5.78 -8.60 -14.31
N ARG A 35 6.44 -8.76 -13.18
CA ARG A 35 7.44 -9.81 -12.98
C ARG A 35 6.76 -11.17 -12.81
N LYS A 36 7.16 -12.17 -13.59
CA LYS A 36 6.70 -13.54 -13.38
C LYS A 36 7.19 -14.05 -12.02
N GLU A 37 6.39 -14.89 -11.34
CA GLU A 37 6.73 -15.40 -10.02
C GLU A 37 8.02 -16.22 -10.02
N ARG A 38 8.91 -15.93 -9.05
CA ARG A 38 10.05 -16.81 -8.76
C ARG A 38 9.57 -18.02 -7.95
N LYS A 39 9.80 -19.21 -8.48
CA LYS A 39 9.58 -20.50 -7.76
C LYS A 39 10.55 -20.75 -6.59
N THR A 40 11.51 -19.86 -6.33
CA THR A 40 12.65 -20.08 -5.42
C THR A 40 12.56 -19.33 -4.07
N ASP A 41 11.44 -18.73 -3.71
CA ASP A 41 11.34 -18.03 -2.43
C ASP A 41 11.10 -19.00 -1.25
N THR A 42 11.88 -18.81 -0.17
CA THR A 42 11.79 -19.55 1.09
C THR A 42 10.37 -19.43 1.68
N PHE A 43 9.85 -20.50 2.28
CA PHE A 43 8.49 -20.57 2.85
C PHE A 43 8.15 -19.38 3.77
N PHE A 44 9.08 -18.94 4.60
CA PHE A 44 8.90 -17.79 5.50
C PHE A 44 8.73 -16.48 4.72
N LYS A 45 9.50 -16.28 3.64
CA LYS A 45 9.40 -15.12 2.75
C LYS A 45 8.06 -15.09 2.00
N ARG A 46 7.57 -16.26 1.58
CA ARG A 46 6.23 -16.39 0.96
C ARG A 46 5.11 -16.05 1.96
N PHE A 47 5.20 -16.55 3.19
CA PHE A 47 4.19 -16.33 4.21
C PHE A 47 4.09 -14.84 4.60
N THR A 48 5.22 -14.19 4.89
CA THR A 48 5.25 -12.76 5.22
C THR A 48 4.80 -11.88 4.05
N ALA A 49 5.21 -12.21 2.81
CA ALA A 49 4.74 -11.52 1.62
C ALA A 49 3.23 -11.71 1.42
N GLN A 50 2.69 -12.93 1.58
CA GLN A 50 1.25 -13.19 1.46
C GLN A 50 0.44 -12.48 2.54
N ALA A 51 0.92 -12.44 3.79
CA ALA A 51 0.27 -11.71 4.87
C ALA A 51 0.23 -10.20 4.56
N PHE A 52 1.34 -9.65 4.07
CA PHE A 52 1.43 -8.27 3.62
C PHE A 52 0.48 -7.97 2.46
N TYR A 53 0.45 -8.83 1.43
CA TYR A 53 -0.46 -8.65 0.29
C TYR A 53 -1.93 -8.78 0.67
N LYS A 54 -2.30 -9.71 1.57
CA LYS A 54 -3.67 -9.78 2.10
C LYS A 54 -4.06 -8.51 2.85
N LEU A 55 -3.13 -7.95 3.63
CA LEU A 55 -3.33 -6.67 4.30
C LEU A 55 -3.51 -5.54 3.29
N MET A 56 -2.68 -5.49 2.26
CA MET A 56 -2.80 -4.49 1.19
C MET A 56 -4.07 -4.66 0.35
N GLN A 57 -4.50 -5.87 0.05
CA GLN A 57 -5.76 -6.14 -0.65
C GLN A 57 -7.00 -5.76 0.17
N SER A 58 -6.92 -5.78 1.51
CA SER A 58 -8.01 -5.26 2.35
C SER A 58 -8.11 -3.73 2.32
N VAL A 59 -7.01 -3.07 1.94
CA VAL A 59 -6.90 -1.61 1.80
C VAL A 59 -7.25 -1.15 0.38
N ASP A 60 -6.76 -1.88 -0.61
CA ASP A 60 -7.02 -1.64 -2.02
C ASP A 60 -7.21 -2.99 -2.75
N LYS A 61 -8.46 -3.31 -3.09
CA LYS A 61 -8.85 -4.56 -3.78
C LYS A 61 -8.25 -4.70 -5.18
N GLU A 62 -7.69 -3.62 -5.72
CA GLU A 62 -7.20 -3.54 -7.09
C GLU A 62 -5.67 -3.58 -7.19
N THR A 63 -4.95 -3.75 -6.07
CA THR A 63 -3.48 -3.79 -6.10
C THR A 63 -2.98 -4.90 -7.03
N VAL A 64 -2.29 -4.52 -8.11
CA VAL A 64 -1.66 -5.49 -9.02
C VAL A 64 -0.52 -6.16 -8.30
N TYR A 65 -0.63 -7.48 -8.14
CA TYR A 65 0.42 -8.30 -7.56
C TYR A 65 1.69 -8.19 -8.41
N ASN A 66 2.83 -7.97 -7.75
CA ASN A 66 4.17 -8.09 -8.35
C ASN A 66 4.52 -7.09 -9.49
N HIS A 67 3.77 -5.95 -9.62
CA HIS A 67 4.18 -4.94 -10.58
C HIS A 67 5.37 -4.12 -10.06
N ALA A 68 6.34 -3.91 -10.94
CA ALA A 68 7.48 -3.04 -10.68
C ALA A 68 7.13 -1.57 -10.98
N ASP A 69 8.07 -0.66 -10.71
CA ASP A 69 7.97 0.72 -11.19
C ASP A 69 8.24 0.83 -12.70
N PHE A 70 8.48 -0.31 -13.35
CA PHE A 70 8.59 -0.45 -14.79
C PHE A 70 7.22 -0.32 -15.45
N ARG A 71 6.96 0.83 -16.06
CA ARG A 71 5.69 1.12 -16.71
C ARG A 71 5.86 2.08 -17.87
N MET A 72 4.97 1.99 -18.83
CA MET A 72 4.83 2.94 -19.93
C MET A 72 3.51 3.72 -19.75
N MET A 73 3.55 5.02 -19.92
CA MET A 73 2.39 5.92 -19.84
C MET A 73 2.34 6.81 -21.08
N THR A 74 1.14 6.98 -21.64
CA THR A 74 0.91 7.93 -22.72
C THR A 74 1.00 9.37 -22.20
N ASN A 75 1.24 10.33 -23.10
CA ASN A 75 1.28 11.75 -22.74
C ASN A 75 -0.03 12.21 -22.07
N ARG A 76 -1.16 11.63 -22.43
CA ARG A 76 -2.46 11.92 -21.82
C ARG A 76 -2.50 11.55 -20.34
N THR A 77 -2.02 10.35 -19.98
CA THR A 77 -1.97 9.89 -18.60
C THR A 77 -0.93 10.65 -17.80
N LEU A 78 0.21 10.98 -18.41
CA LEU A 78 1.24 11.78 -17.76
C LEU A 78 0.73 13.17 -17.39
N LYS A 79 0.02 13.84 -18.29
CA LYS A 79 -0.60 15.14 -18.01
C LYS A 79 -1.64 15.07 -16.90
N ALA A 80 -2.42 14.01 -16.82
CA ALA A 80 -3.37 13.79 -15.73
C ALA A 80 -2.64 13.57 -14.39
N LEU A 81 -1.57 12.78 -14.39
CA LEU A 81 -0.74 12.58 -13.21
C LEU A 81 -0.10 13.88 -12.69
N MET A 82 0.34 14.75 -13.59
CA MET A 82 0.96 16.05 -13.23
C MET A 82 -0.03 17.05 -12.59
N GLN A 83 -1.34 16.79 -12.62
CA GLN A 83 -2.34 17.62 -11.93
C GLN A 83 -2.38 17.36 -10.42
N TYR A 84 -1.80 16.26 -9.95
CA TYR A 84 -1.68 15.97 -8.52
C TYR A 84 -0.55 16.82 -7.93
N SER A 85 -0.90 17.69 -6.98
CA SER A 85 0.04 18.62 -6.32
C SER A 85 0.64 18.10 -5.02
N GLU A 86 0.32 16.88 -4.63
CA GLU A 86 0.75 16.29 -3.37
C GLU A 86 2.25 16.00 -3.37
N ARG A 87 2.92 16.28 -2.24
CA ARG A 87 4.38 16.11 -2.12
C ARG A 87 4.83 14.65 -2.02
N ASN A 88 4.00 13.78 -1.45
CA ASN A 88 4.30 12.36 -1.22
C ASN A 88 3.38 11.48 -2.07
N LEU A 89 3.58 11.54 -3.39
CA LEU A 89 2.85 10.72 -4.34
C LEU A 89 3.31 9.26 -4.27
N PHE A 90 2.47 8.39 -3.74
CA PHE A 90 2.67 6.95 -3.90
C PHE A 90 2.24 6.54 -5.32
N LEU A 91 3.15 6.71 -6.27
CA LEU A 91 2.89 6.58 -7.71
C LEU A 91 2.22 5.25 -8.10
N ARG A 92 2.51 4.17 -7.35
CA ARG A 92 1.92 2.85 -7.62
C ARG A 92 0.40 2.82 -7.48
N ALA A 93 -0.14 3.56 -6.51
CA ALA A 93 -1.59 3.63 -6.31
C ALA A 93 -2.23 4.72 -7.17
N ILE A 94 -1.64 5.92 -7.22
CA ILE A 94 -2.22 7.07 -7.92
C ILE A 94 -2.36 6.80 -9.41
N VAL A 95 -1.36 6.21 -10.05
CA VAL A 95 -1.40 5.91 -11.48
C VAL A 95 -2.60 5.03 -11.84
N ARG A 96 -2.99 4.08 -11.00
CA ARG A 96 -4.21 3.29 -11.20
C ARG A 96 -5.49 4.08 -10.98
N GLN A 97 -5.50 4.94 -9.95
CA GLN A 97 -6.68 5.77 -9.65
C GLN A 97 -7.02 6.77 -10.77
N LEU A 98 -6.08 7.01 -11.69
CA LEU A 98 -6.36 7.81 -12.90
C LEU A 98 -7.46 7.21 -13.79
N GLY A 99 -7.74 5.90 -13.69
CA GLY A 99 -8.85 5.24 -14.40
C GLY A 99 -8.66 5.12 -15.90
N PHE A 100 -7.43 5.17 -16.42
CA PHE A 100 -7.11 4.99 -17.82
C PHE A 100 -7.07 3.50 -18.20
N ARG A 101 -7.08 3.20 -19.52
CA ARG A 101 -7.02 1.83 -20.03
C ARG A 101 -5.66 1.20 -19.72
N GLU A 102 -5.67 0.12 -18.94
CA GLU A 102 -4.48 -0.59 -18.51
C GLU A 102 -4.13 -1.76 -19.45
N GLY A 103 -2.84 -2.06 -19.51
CA GLY A 103 -2.26 -3.23 -20.14
C GLY A 103 -1.16 -3.83 -19.27
N PHE A 104 -0.83 -5.10 -19.52
CA PHE A 104 0.18 -5.82 -18.74
C PHE A 104 1.10 -6.57 -19.69
N VAL A 105 2.41 -6.48 -19.44
CA VAL A 105 3.42 -7.28 -20.12
C VAL A 105 4.23 -8.02 -19.07
N TYR A 106 4.31 -9.35 -19.23
CA TYR A 106 4.96 -10.23 -18.27
C TYR A 106 6.38 -10.56 -18.71
N TYR A 107 7.35 -10.39 -17.81
CA TYR A 107 8.74 -10.68 -18.08
C TYR A 107 9.44 -11.41 -16.93
N ASP A 108 10.56 -12.05 -17.24
CA ASP A 108 11.42 -12.71 -16.27
C ASP A 108 12.49 -11.72 -15.78
N ARG A 109 12.59 -11.54 -14.46
CA ARG A 109 13.59 -10.64 -13.88
C ARG A 109 14.99 -11.24 -13.98
N LYS A 110 15.93 -10.49 -14.53
CA LYS A 110 17.35 -10.85 -14.57
C LYS A 110 17.94 -10.86 -13.14
N ALA A 111 19.01 -11.65 -12.93
CA ALA A 111 19.76 -11.56 -11.69
C ALA A 111 20.44 -10.19 -11.60
N ARG A 112 20.59 -9.64 -10.38
CA ARG A 112 21.29 -8.38 -10.19
C ARG A 112 22.75 -8.52 -10.60
N GLU A 113 23.23 -7.69 -11.52
CA GLU A 113 24.62 -7.73 -12.00
C GLU A 113 25.59 -7.09 -11.00
N ALA A 114 25.13 -6.12 -10.17
CA ALA A 114 25.98 -5.46 -9.18
C ALA A 114 25.18 -5.00 -7.95
N GLY A 115 25.80 -5.02 -6.78
CA GLY A 115 25.31 -4.46 -5.52
C GLY A 115 24.47 -5.41 -4.68
N GLU A 116 24.50 -5.20 -3.35
CA GLU A 116 23.70 -5.92 -2.37
C GLU A 116 22.38 -5.17 -2.09
N SER A 117 21.34 -5.90 -1.72
CA SER A 117 20.07 -5.31 -1.31
C SER A 117 20.27 -4.55 0.01
N LYS A 118 20.38 -3.21 -0.05
CA LYS A 118 20.55 -2.32 1.10
C LYS A 118 19.22 -1.91 1.76
N TYR A 119 18.15 -2.70 1.62
CA TYR A 119 16.89 -2.41 2.30
C TYR A 119 16.83 -3.13 3.65
N PRO A 120 17.18 -2.47 4.76
CA PRO A 120 16.98 -3.04 6.09
C PRO A 120 15.48 -3.20 6.35
N PHE A 121 15.13 -4.21 7.13
CA PHE A 121 13.74 -4.54 7.50
C PHE A 121 12.97 -3.33 8.05
N THR A 122 13.66 -2.47 8.81
CA THR A 122 13.09 -1.23 9.37
C THR A 122 12.60 -0.26 8.29
N LYS A 123 13.35 -0.07 7.20
CA LYS A 123 12.91 0.78 6.07
C LYS A 123 11.73 0.17 5.34
N MET A 124 11.71 -1.16 5.17
CA MET A 124 10.59 -1.85 4.55
C MET A 124 9.31 -1.71 5.39
N LEU A 125 9.43 -1.81 6.72
CA LEU A 125 8.31 -1.63 7.65
C LEU A 125 7.79 -0.19 7.62
N SER A 126 8.68 0.82 7.69
CA SER A 126 8.30 2.24 7.58
C SER A 126 7.55 2.51 6.27
N PHE A 127 8.09 2.06 5.15
CA PHE A 127 7.46 2.23 3.84
C PHE A 127 6.08 1.56 3.74
N SER A 128 5.92 0.41 4.42
CA SER A 128 4.63 -0.29 4.50
C SER A 128 3.61 0.50 5.34
N ILE A 129 4.03 1.06 6.47
CA ILE A 129 3.18 1.88 7.32
C ILE A 129 2.77 3.16 6.58
N ASP A 130 3.72 3.83 5.92
CA ASP A 130 3.45 5.03 5.13
C ASP A 130 2.45 4.75 4.00
N GLY A 131 2.59 3.61 3.31
CA GLY A 131 1.64 3.16 2.29
C GLY A 131 0.24 2.91 2.87
N ILE A 132 0.13 2.20 4.00
CA ILE A 132 -1.16 1.91 4.65
C ILE A 132 -1.84 3.20 5.14
N THR A 133 -1.09 4.09 5.77
CA THR A 133 -1.64 5.34 6.33
C THR A 133 -2.04 6.34 5.26
N SER A 134 -1.33 6.36 4.13
CA SER A 134 -1.63 7.28 3.02
C SER A 134 -2.87 6.87 2.21
N PHE A 135 -3.16 5.57 2.13
CA PHE A 135 -4.25 5.06 1.26
C PHE A 135 -5.37 4.33 1.99
N SER A 136 -5.26 4.18 3.30
CA SER A 136 -6.28 3.48 4.08
C SER A 136 -6.82 4.32 5.22
N VAL A 137 -8.14 4.41 5.28
CA VAL A 137 -8.85 4.91 6.46
C VAL A 137 -8.97 3.86 7.58
N ALA A 138 -8.48 2.63 7.35
CA ALA A 138 -8.60 1.54 8.32
C ALA A 138 -7.89 1.84 9.66
N PRO A 139 -6.66 2.38 9.71
CA PRO A 139 -6.02 2.76 10.97
C PRO A 139 -6.83 3.80 11.74
N LEU A 140 -7.38 4.79 11.03
CA LEU A 140 -8.21 5.83 11.64
C LEU A 140 -9.51 5.24 12.22
N ARG A 141 -10.19 4.36 11.48
CA ARG A 141 -11.38 3.65 11.97
C ARG A 141 -11.07 2.82 13.21
N PHE A 142 -9.94 2.10 13.21
CA PHE A 142 -9.54 1.30 14.37
C PHE A 142 -9.34 2.17 15.61
N ILE A 143 -8.63 3.30 15.49
CA ILE A 143 -8.44 4.26 16.60
C ILE A 143 -9.80 4.83 17.07
N THR A 144 -10.70 5.16 16.15
CA THR A 144 -12.03 5.65 16.45
C THR A 144 -12.85 4.61 17.24
N PHE A 145 -12.85 3.35 16.80
CA PHE A 145 -13.53 2.27 17.52
C PHE A 145 -12.94 2.03 18.91
N LEU A 146 -11.61 2.06 19.02
CA LEU A 146 -10.92 1.91 20.31
C LEU A 146 -11.30 3.06 21.27
N GLY A 147 -11.27 4.30 20.77
CA GLY A 147 -11.69 5.48 21.54
C GLY A 147 -13.15 5.39 22.00
N LEU A 148 -14.06 4.97 21.11
CA LEU A 148 -15.48 4.80 21.43
C LEU A 148 -15.67 3.71 22.50
N ALA A 149 -14.97 2.57 22.38
CA ALA A 149 -15.03 1.49 23.37
C ALA A 149 -14.52 1.96 24.75
N MET A 150 -13.41 2.68 24.79
CA MET A 150 -12.86 3.23 26.04
C MET A 150 -13.83 4.26 26.67
N THR A 151 -14.45 5.11 25.85
CA THR A 151 -15.46 6.08 26.31
C THR A 151 -16.67 5.38 26.91
N LEU A 152 -17.15 4.31 26.25
CA LEU A 152 -18.27 3.51 26.75
C LEU A 152 -17.95 2.89 28.11
N VAL A 153 -16.76 2.28 28.26
CA VAL A 153 -16.30 1.72 29.52
C VAL A 153 -16.22 2.80 30.63
N ALA A 154 -15.67 3.98 30.30
CA ALA A 154 -15.58 5.09 31.24
C ALA A 154 -16.98 5.55 31.71
N VAL A 155 -17.94 5.68 30.78
CA VAL A 155 -19.33 6.06 31.12
C VAL A 155 -19.97 5.00 32.03
N ILE A 156 -19.79 3.71 31.73
CA ILE A 156 -20.31 2.61 32.59
C ILE A 156 -19.69 2.70 33.99
N MET A 157 -18.38 2.91 34.08
CA MET A 157 -17.69 3.06 35.37
C MET A 157 -18.19 4.28 36.17
N ILE A 158 -18.45 5.40 35.50
CA ILE A 158 -19.00 6.60 36.14
C ILE A 158 -20.40 6.30 36.67
N ILE A 159 -21.26 5.66 35.87
CA ILE A 159 -22.64 5.30 36.31
C ILE A 159 -22.54 4.32 37.50
N PHE A 160 -21.68 3.34 37.43
CA PHE A 160 -21.47 2.40 38.53
C PHE A 160 -21.01 3.11 39.80
N ALA A 161 -20.06 4.02 39.72
CA ALA A 161 -19.58 4.79 40.86
C ALA A 161 -20.68 5.69 41.47
N LEU A 162 -21.52 6.28 40.64
CA LEU A 162 -22.67 7.09 41.11
C LEU A 162 -23.70 6.21 41.84
N VAL A 163 -24.02 5.03 41.31
CA VAL A 163 -24.96 4.11 41.96
C VAL A 163 -24.43 3.66 43.31
N GLU A 164 -23.16 3.28 43.41
CA GLU A 164 -22.53 2.92 44.70
C GLU A 164 -22.51 4.09 45.68
N TYR A 165 -22.26 5.29 45.20
CA TYR A 165 -22.32 6.51 46.02
C TYR A 165 -23.71 6.72 46.61
N PHE A 166 -24.79 6.65 45.81
CA PHE A 166 -26.16 6.85 46.28
C PHE A 166 -26.65 5.72 47.21
N GLN A 167 -26.06 4.49 47.10
CA GLN A 167 -26.34 3.37 48.00
C GLN A 167 -25.58 3.45 49.34
N GLY A 168 -24.72 4.46 49.53
CA GLY A 168 -23.92 4.61 50.74
C GLY A 168 -22.83 3.55 50.93
N LYS A 169 -22.47 2.80 49.88
CA LYS A 169 -21.50 1.71 49.91
C LYS A 169 -20.07 2.16 49.55
N THR A 170 -19.86 3.44 49.30
CA THR A 170 -18.55 3.97 48.90
C THR A 170 -17.56 4.00 50.05
N ILE A 171 -16.37 3.45 49.82
CA ILE A 171 -15.22 3.58 50.71
C ILE A 171 -14.71 5.04 50.63
N GLN A 172 -14.55 5.70 51.78
CA GLN A 172 -14.01 7.08 51.82
C GLN A 172 -12.64 7.13 51.09
N GLY A 173 -12.58 8.02 50.07
CA GLY A 173 -11.38 8.21 49.24
C GLY A 173 -11.42 7.58 47.85
N TRP A 174 -12.39 6.75 47.52
CA TRP A 174 -12.45 6.10 46.19
C TRP A 174 -12.80 7.03 45.03
N THR A 175 -13.47 8.14 45.34
CA THR A 175 -13.82 9.19 44.35
C THR A 175 -12.68 10.19 44.08
N SER A 176 -11.56 10.09 44.78
CA SER A 176 -10.40 10.96 44.60
C SER A 176 -9.22 10.31 43.88
N MET A 177 -9.34 9.06 43.43
CA MET A 177 -8.44 8.38 42.51
C MET A 177 -8.98 8.48 41.10
#